data_1eaeeb58cc1d020e2d9a37365f5a06b6
#
_entry.id   1eaeeb58cc1d020e2d9a37365f5a06b6
#
_cell.length_a   1.000
_cell.length_b   1.000
_cell.length_c   1.000
_cell.angle_alpha   90.00
_cell.angle_beta   90.00
_cell.angle_gamma   90.00
#
_symmetry.space_group_name_H-M   'P 1'
#
loop_
_entity.id
_entity.type
_entity.pdbx_description
1 polymer ?
#
loop_
_entity_poly.entity_id
_entity_poly.type
_entity_poly.pdbx_seq_one_letter_code
_entity_poly.pdbx_strand_id
1 'polypeptide(L)'
;NMAIGTGALGGAINGGEQNVAVGNYSLDALTSADACTAVGYEAGSAVTTGGVNTFVGQRAGKGVTEGFSNVLIGANAAEGNSVTLTTGDQNTLVGRNIQTTSADTNIANGLGYFLSCAGGYTTLGSSGSDIRAAHGNVTWATVSDKRFKKNIETSDAGLAVINDLRPVTYNWKTMGEIPEWSKWYEEGSDEHYKNSKLNHGFIAQEVKAVIDSHSELKDGFDMWDERSDGQQEVGETAIVPLVKAVQELSATVTTLQQEIQILKEGL
;
A
#
# COMPACT_ATOMS: atom_id res chain seq x y z
N ASN A 1 14.37 17.13 30.32
CA ASN A 1 15.20 16.62 29.19
C ASN A 1 16.11 15.50 29.70
N MET A 2 16.28 14.46 28.86
CA MET A 2 17.21 13.36 29.08
C MET A 2 18.16 13.25 27.90
N ALA A 3 19.48 13.22 28.14
CA ALA A 3 20.49 13.11 27.10
C ALA A 3 21.49 11.99 27.42
N ILE A 4 21.72 11.07 26.47
CA ILE A 4 22.70 9.99 26.57
C ILE A 4 23.48 9.88 25.27
N GLY A 5 24.74 10.22 25.26
CA GLY A 5 25.62 10.19 24.08
C GLY A 5 26.40 11.48 23.91
N THR A 6 27.47 11.42 23.09
CA THR A 6 28.28 12.60 22.78
C THR A 6 27.44 13.58 21.95
N GLY A 7 27.34 14.84 22.41
CA GLY A 7 26.57 15.89 21.70
C GLY A 7 25.04 15.67 21.74
N ALA A 8 24.52 14.70 22.49
CA ALA A 8 23.08 14.57 22.66
C ALA A 8 22.51 15.80 23.36
N LEU A 9 21.48 16.47 22.79
CA LEU A 9 20.97 17.78 23.23
C LEU A 9 22.09 18.83 23.42
N GLY A 10 23.07 18.84 22.48
CA GLY A 10 24.24 19.70 22.57
C GLY A 10 24.00 21.16 22.21
N GLY A 11 22.81 21.49 21.66
CA GLY A 11 22.43 22.83 21.30
C GLY A 11 22.22 23.79 22.48
N ALA A 12 22.10 25.08 22.16
CA ALA A 12 21.79 26.10 23.16
C ALA A 12 20.29 26.07 23.50
N ILE A 13 19.89 25.13 24.40
CA ILE A 13 18.50 24.97 24.78
C ILE A 13 17.97 26.25 25.44
N ASN A 14 16.93 26.82 24.87
CA ASN A 14 16.24 28.02 25.34
C ASN A 14 14.75 27.72 25.49
N GLY A 15 14.36 27.11 26.56
CA GLY A 15 12.97 26.77 26.87
C GLY A 15 12.52 25.37 26.46
N GLY A 16 13.28 24.64 25.65
CA GLY A 16 12.92 23.27 25.24
C GLY A 16 12.83 22.28 26.42
N GLU A 17 11.69 21.62 26.58
CA GLU A 17 11.38 20.75 27.70
C GLU A 17 10.89 19.37 27.26
N GLN A 18 10.91 18.39 28.19
CA GLN A 18 10.36 17.03 27.99
C GLN A 18 11.00 16.25 26.82
N ASN A 19 12.22 16.56 26.43
CA ASN A 19 12.93 15.90 25.36
C ASN A 19 13.75 14.70 25.84
N VAL A 20 13.78 13.63 25.04
CA VAL A 20 14.60 12.43 25.25
C VAL A 20 15.52 12.26 24.04
N ALA A 21 16.83 12.31 24.25
CA ALA A 21 17.86 12.12 23.24
C ALA A 21 18.82 11.01 23.65
N VAL A 22 18.82 9.91 22.92
CA VAL A 22 19.70 8.76 23.16
C VAL A 22 20.48 8.42 21.89
N GLY A 23 21.76 8.69 21.89
CA GLY A 23 22.65 8.50 20.74
C GLY A 23 23.53 9.72 20.50
N ASN A 24 24.71 9.51 19.86
CA ASN A 24 25.59 10.61 19.56
C ASN A 24 24.91 11.58 18.59
N TYR A 25 24.95 12.87 18.90
CA TYR A 25 24.35 13.97 18.13
C TYR A 25 22.83 13.86 17.94
N SER A 26 22.11 13.15 18.81
CA SER A 26 20.65 13.16 18.81
C SER A 26 20.13 14.49 19.36
N LEU A 27 19.20 15.16 18.62
CA LEU A 27 18.65 16.48 18.95
C LEU A 27 19.72 17.54 19.28
N ASP A 28 20.88 17.50 18.62
CA ASP A 28 22.03 18.35 18.98
C ASP A 28 21.87 19.83 18.58
N ALA A 29 20.96 20.17 17.67
CA ALA A 29 20.63 21.55 17.29
C ALA A 29 19.40 22.11 18.05
N LEU A 30 18.78 21.34 18.97
CA LEU A 30 17.52 21.72 19.60
C LEU A 30 17.67 23.01 20.41
N THR A 31 16.74 23.94 20.20
CA THR A 31 16.69 25.21 20.91
C THR A 31 15.45 25.32 21.82
N SER A 32 14.24 25.33 21.26
CA SER A 32 12.99 25.51 22.00
C SER A 32 11.93 24.44 21.72
N ALA A 33 12.28 23.37 21.01
CA ALA A 33 11.35 22.26 20.76
C ALA A 33 11.04 21.50 22.04
N ASP A 34 9.78 21.09 22.19
CA ASP A 34 9.28 20.32 23.33
C ASP A 34 8.84 18.91 22.93
N ALA A 35 8.85 17.99 23.90
CA ALA A 35 8.28 16.67 23.82
C ALA A 35 8.80 15.83 22.62
N CYS A 36 10.05 16.01 22.23
CA CYS A 36 10.70 15.20 21.21
C CYS A 36 11.35 13.95 21.81
N THR A 37 11.24 12.83 21.13
CA THR A 37 11.96 11.59 21.44
C THR A 37 12.86 11.23 20.27
N ALA A 38 14.18 11.19 20.47
CA ALA A 38 15.15 10.80 19.47
C ALA A 38 16.07 9.70 19.99
N VAL A 39 16.06 8.55 19.33
CA VAL A 39 16.89 7.39 19.68
C VAL A 39 17.67 6.93 18.46
N GLY A 40 18.97 7.16 18.44
CA GLY A 40 19.86 6.79 17.35
C GLY A 40 20.94 7.84 17.08
N TYR A 41 21.98 7.44 16.34
CA TYR A 41 23.02 8.34 15.88
C TYR A 41 22.40 9.42 14.94
N GLU A 42 22.64 10.71 15.23
CA GLU A 42 22.08 11.86 14.50
C GLU A 42 20.55 11.84 14.34
N ALA A 43 19.80 11.16 15.22
CA ALA A 43 18.33 11.19 15.18
C ALA A 43 17.82 12.59 15.52
N GLY A 44 17.06 13.22 14.60
CA GLY A 44 16.53 14.57 14.77
C GLY A 44 17.59 15.66 14.95
N SER A 45 18.80 15.47 14.43
CA SER A 45 19.95 16.35 14.75
C SER A 45 19.79 17.81 14.29
N ALA A 46 18.97 18.08 13.27
CA ALA A 46 18.69 19.44 12.80
C ALA A 46 17.49 20.11 13.49
N VAL A 47 16.76 19.42 14.39
CA VAL A 47 15.58 19.99 15.05
C VAL A 47 15.95 21.22 15.86
N THR A 48 15.24 22.33 15.62
CA THR A 48 15.40 23.58 16.35
C THR A 48 14.18 23.91 17.22
N THR A 49 13.03 24.10 16.57
CA THR A 49 11.78 24.55 17.19
C THR A 49 10.61 23.58 17.00
N GLY A 50 10.75 22.61 16.06
CA GLY A 50 9.71 21.62 15.77
C GLY A 50 9.53 20.61 16.92
N GLY A 51 8.37 20.63 17.57
CA GLY A 51 8.07 19.80 18.76
C GLY A 51 7.27 18.55 18.47
N VAL A 52 7.07 17.74 19.54
CA VAL A 52 6.20 16.52 19.53
C VAL A 52 6.63 15.49 18.48
N ASN A 53 7.91 15.41 18.16
CA ASN A 53 8.43 14.48 17.15
C ASN A 53 8.99 13.19 17.80
N THR A 54 8.84 12.07 17.11
CA THR A 54 9.43 10.78 17.47
C THR A 54 10.36 10.30 16.36
N PHE A 55 11.65 10.22 16.64
CA PHE A 55 12.70 9.75 15.74
C PHE A 55 13.39 8.52 16.33
N VAL A 56 13.27 7.37 15.69
CA VAL A 56 13.92 6.13 16.15
C VAL A 56 14.68 5.49 15.00
N GLY A 57 15.99 5.47 15.11
CA GLY A 57 16.90 4.93 14.09
C GLY A 57 18.05 5.87 13.77
N GLN A 58 19.12 5.33 13.17
CA GLN A 58 20.23 6.12 12.68
C GLN A 58 19.71 7.15 11.67
N ARG A 59 19.95 8.44 11.95
CA ARG A 59 19.56 9.58 11.07
C ARG A 59 18.05 9.68 10.80
N ALA A 60 17.21 9.07 11.62
CA ALA A 60 15.76 9.25 11.52
C ALA A 60 15.42 10.73 11.78
N GLY A 61 14.73 11.36 10.83
CA GLY A 61 14.36 12.77 10.92
C GLY A 61 15.54 13.75 10.97
N LYS A 62 16.74 13.35 10.50
CA LYS A 62 17.96 14.16 10.59
C LYS A 62 17.80 15.58 10.05
N GLY A 63 17.06 15.76 8.96
CA GLY A 63 16.86 17.05 8.31
C GLY A 63 15.67 17.87 8.83
N VAL A 64 14.85 17.32 9.70
CA VAL A 64 13.70 18.03 10.28
C VAL A 64 14.19 19.19 11.13
N THR A 65 13.70 20.41 10.86
CA THR A 65 14.09 21.63 11.58
C THR A 65 12.95 22.18 12.43
N GLU A 66 11.83 22.50 11.79
CA GLU A 66 10.64 23.12 12.38
C GLU A 66 9.41 22.22 12.31
N GLY A 67 9.48 21.09 11.58
CA GLY A 67 8.38 20.14 11.41
C GLY A 67 7.89 19.58 12.74
N PHE A 68 6.56 19.43 12.87
CA PHE A 68 5.86 19.13 14.11
C PHE A 68 5.07 17.83 14.05
N SER A 69 4.99 17.09 15.17
CA SER A 69 4.17 15.86 15.29
C SER A 69 4.51 14.77 14.27
N ASN A 70 5.76 14.59 13.90
CA ASN A 70 6.19 13.54 13.01
C ASN A 70 6.61 12.27 13.79
N VAL A 71 6.27 11.10 13.26
CA VAL A 71 6.73 9.78 13.71
C VAL A 71 7.59 9.17 12.61
N LEU A 72 8.91 9.17 12.80
CA LEU A 72 9.91 8.75 11.82
C LEU A 72 10.76 7.62 12.41
N ILE A 73 10.49 6.39 11.98
CA ILE A 73 11.10 5.18 12.54
C ILE A 73 11.84 4.40 11.45
N GLY A 74 13.11 4.16 11.65
CA GLY A 74 13.99 3.42 10.75
C GLY A 74 15.22 4.23 10.33
N ALA A 75 16.26 3.56 9.86
CA ALA A 75 17.47 4.24 9.41
C ALA A 75 17.17 5.14 8.20
N ASN A 76 17.57 6.40 8.27
CA ASN A 76 17.31 7.45 7.28
C ASN A 76 15.81 7.66 6.98
N ALA A 77 14.90 7.40 7.93
CA ALA A 77 13.50 7.74 7.77
C ALA A 77 13.35 9.27 7.66
N ALA A 78 12.65 9.73 6.62
CA ALA A 78 12.51 11.12 6.19
C ALA A 78 13.82 11.82 5.73
N GLU A 79 14.92 11.07 5.59
CA GLU A 79 16.16 11.54 4.95
C GLU A 79 16.34 10.79 3.63
N GLY A 80 15.70 11.26 2.57
CA GLY A 80 15.77 10.61 1.25
C GLY A 80 16.97 11.03 0.44
N ASN A 81 17.27 10.24 -0.60
CA ASN A 81 18.31 10.59 -1.57
C ASN A 81 17.96 11.85 -2.40
N SER A 82 16.69 12.16 -2.54
CA SER A 82 16.19 13.25 -3.38
C SER A 82 15.47 14.34 -2.59
N VAL A 83 14.81 13.98 -1.50
CA VAL A 83 14.02 14.89 -0.67
C VAL A 83 14.23 14.56 0.79
N THR A 84 14.55 15.58 1.57
CA THR A 84 14.64 15.54 3.02
C THR A 84 13.49 16.34 3.62
N LEU A 85 12.74 15.77 4.54
CA LEU A 85 11.70 16.47 5.27
C LEU A 85 12.32 17.51 6.19
N THR A 86 11.86 18.76 6.14
CA THR A 86 12.38 19.86 6.97
C THR A 86 11.31 20.51 7.83
N THR A 87 10.24 21.00 7.23
CA THR A 87 9.16 21.77 7.88
C THR A 87 7.81 21.07 7.87
N GLY A 88 7.69 19.93 7.20
CA GLY A 88 6.43 19.18 7.11
C GLY A 88 5.98 18.56 8.42
N ASP A 89 4.67 18.50 8.63
CA ASP A 89 4.00 18.14 9.88
C ASP A 89 3.20 16.84 9.76
N GLN A 90 2.99 16.17 10.92
CA GLN A 90 2.02 15.08 11.07
C GLN A 90 2.27 13.89 10.12
N ASN A 91 3.53 13.64 9.76
CA ASN A 91 3.89 12.50 8.94
C ASN A 91 4.19 11.27 9.81
N THR A 92 3.78 10.09 9.36
CA THR A 92 4.11 8.81 9.98
C THR A 92 4.85 7.95 8.96
N LEU A 93 6.17 7.86 9.09
CA LEU A 93 7.04 7.11 8.20
C LEU A 93 7.78 6.03 8.95
N VAL A 94 7.49 4.77 8.63
CA VAL A 94 8.10 3.60 9.28
C VAL A 94 8.81 2.74 8.25
N GLY A 95 10.12 2.69 8.34
CA GLY A 95 10.96 1.92 7.44
C GLY A 95 12.27 2.61 7.09
N ARG A 96 13.16 1.88 6.42
CA ARG A 96 14.47 2.41 6.03
C ARG A 96 14.39 3.19 4.72
N ASN A 97 15.09 4.34 4.67
CA ASN A 97 15.18 5.22 3.48
C ASN A 97 13.80 5.58 2.92
N ILE A 98 12.81 5.71 3.76
CA ILE A 98 11.49 6.21 3.40
C ILE A 98 11.52 7.73 3.42
N GLN A 99 10.98 8.38 2.39
CA GLN A 99 11.02 9.83 2.23
C GLN A 99 9.63 10.40 1.91
N THR A 100 9.49 11.70 2.04
CA THR A 100 8.33 12.45 1.55
C THR A 100 8.54 12.91 0.11
N THR A 101 7.52 13.42 -0.55
CA THR A 101 7.62 13.99 -1.91
C THR A 101 8.14 15.43 -1.94
N SER A 102 8.07 16.15 -0.82
CA SER A 102 8.64 17.50 -0.65
C SER A 102 9.10 17.72 0.80
N ALA A 103 9.89 18.75 1.01
CA ALA A 103 10.46 19.08 2.32
C ALA A 103 9.41 19.57 3.35
N ASP A 104 8.29 20.04 2.87
CA ASP A 104 7.14 20.59 3.60
C ASP A 104 5.90 19.67 3.56
N THR A 105 6.07 18.41 3.17
CA THR A 105 4.96 17.44 3.09
C THR A 105 4.29 17.26 4.44
N ASN A 106 2.95 17.33 4.45
CA ASN A 106 2.12 17.12 5.63
C ASN A 106 1.22 15.87 5.47
N ILE A 107 0.96 15.21 6.60
CA ILE A 107 -0.03 14.12 6.71
C ILE A 107 0.26 12.98 5.70
N ALA A 108 1.53 12.63 5.53
CA ALA A 108 1.92 11.46 4.76
C ALA A 108 2.09 10.24 5.69
N ASN A 109 1.48 9.11 5.34
CA ASN A 109 1.69 7.85 6.02
C ASN A 109 2.47 6.89 5.10
N GLY A 110 3.53 6.28 5.61
CA GLY A 110 4.34 5.35 4.86
C GLY A 110 4.84 4.19 5.71
N LEU A 111 4.71 2.98 5.18
CA LEU A 111 5.27 1.77 5.80
C LEU A 111 5.97 0.93 4.74
N GLY A 112 7.29 0.76 4.88
CA GLY A 112 8.05 -0.05 3.95
C GLY A 112 9.50 0.36 3.77
N TYR A 113 10.02 0.17 2.56
CA TYR A 113 11.42 0.37 2.24
C TYR A 113 11.58 1.20 0.96
N PHE A 114 12.41 2.26 0.99
CA PHE A 114 12.66 3.13 -0.18
C PHE A 114 11.38 3.72 -0.80
N LEU A 115 10.40 4.09 0.02
CA LEU A 115 9.15 4.69 -0.46
C LEU A 115 9.26 6.21 -0.57
N SER A 116 8.48 6.77 -1.50
CA SER A 116 8.23 8.21 -1.61
C SER A 116 6.76 8.50 -1.30
N CYS A 117 6.50 9.08 -0.12
CA CYS A 117 5.18 9.25 0.45
C CYS A 117 4.65 10.67 0.23
N ALA A 118 3.52 10.78 -0.46
CA ALA A 118 2.86 12.06 -0.71
C ALA A 118 1.95 12.47 0.46
N GLY A 119 1.80 13.76 0.67
CA GLY A 119 0.87 14.30 1.65
C GLY A 119 -0.59 13.91 1.33
N GLY A 120 -1.36 13.57 2.36
CA GLY A 120 -2.74 13.10 2.21
C GLY A 120 -2.88 11.66 1.69
N TYR A 121 -1.81 10.87 1.68
CA TYR A 121 -1.82 9.46 1.27
C TYR A 121 -1.22 8.54 2.31
N THR A 122 -1.73 7.29 2.34
CA THR A 122 -1.05 6.15 2.96
C THR A 122 -0.40 5.32 1.86
N THR A 123 0.92 5.07 1.98
CA THR A 123 1.74 4.32 1.00
C THR A 123 2.34 3.10 1.69
N LEU A 124 2.18 1.93 1.10
CA LEU A 124 2.72 0.65 1.60
C LEU A 124 3.55 -0.02 0.52
N GLY A 125 4.64 -0.66 0.89
CA GLY A 125 5.40 -1.48 -0.06
C GLY A 125 6.91 -1.24 -0.04
N SER A 126 7.54 -1.39 -1.21
CA SER A 126 8.99 -1.33 -1.34
C SER A 126 9.39 -0.78 -2.71
N SER A 127 10.18 0.29 -2.72
CA SER A 127 10.75 0.89 -3.94
C SER A 127 9.70 1.18 -5.02
N GLY A 128 9.83 0.58 -6.21
CA GLY A 128 8.86 0.73 -7.31
C GLY A 128 7.65 -0.21 -7.25
N SER A 129 7.52 -0.99 -6.16
CA SER A 129 6.41 -1.93 -5.93
C SER A 129 5.58 -1.47 -4.73
N ASP A 130 4.98 -0.31 -4.86
CA ASP A 130 4.16 0.29 -3.81
C ASP A 130 2.70 0.42 -4.23
N ILE A 131 1.83 0.40 -3.23
CA ILE A 131 0.42 0.75 -3.34
C ILE A 131 0.13 1.94 -2.44
N ARG A 132 -0.81 2.80 -2.86
CA ARG A 132 -1.21 3.95 -2.08
C ARG A 132 -2.71 4.20 -2.14
N ALA A 133 -3.26 4.73 -1.06
CA ALA A 133 -4.64 5.22 -1.01
C ALA A 133 -4.65 6.66 -0.52
N ALA A 134 -5.44 7.53 -1.15
CA ALA A 134 -5.71 8.86 -0.64
C ALA A 134 -6.52 8.77 0.65
N HIS A 135 -6.25 9.63 1.62
CA HIS A 135 -7.01 9.68 2.85
C HIS A 135 -8.50 9.98 2.55
N GLY A 136 -9.39 9.21 3.17
CA GLY A 136 -10.83 9.29 2.87
C GLY A 136 -11.29 8.51 1.64
N ASN A 137 -10.37 7.81 0.94
CA ASN A 137 -10.68 6.90 -0.16
C ASN A 137 -10.52 5.44 0.28
N VAL A 138 -11.36 4.56 -0.22
CA VAL A 138 -11.31 3.11 0.09
C VAL A 138 -10.54 2.29 -0.96
N THR A 139 -10.09 2.91 -2.04
CA THR A 139 -9.38 2.24 -3.14
C THR A 139 -7.87 2.43 -3.05
N TRP A 140 -7.13 1.32 -3.19
CA TRP A 140 -5.69 1.32 -3.35
C TRP A 140 -5.31 1.43 -4.81
N ALA A 141 -4.26 2.17 -5.12
CA ALA A 141 -3.74 2.36 -6.47
C ALA A 141 -2.25 2.05 -6.53
N THR A 142 -1.79 1.56 -7.67
CA THR A 142 -0.38 1.40 -8.01
C THR A 142 -0.02 2.21 -9.25
N VAL A 143 1.28 2.33 -9.53
CA VAL A 143 1.76 3.07 -10.71
C VAL A 143 1.29 2.38 -12.00
N SER A 144 0.65 3.12 -12.88
CA SER A 144 0.18 2.65 -14.20
C SER A 144 0.55 3.60 -15.34
N ASP A 145 1.64 4.35 -15.19
CA ASP A 145 2.12 5.35 -16.16
C ASP A 145 2.73 4.66 -17.38
N LYS A 146 2.32 5.09 -18.58
CA LYS A 146 2.81 4.59 -19.88
C LYS A 146 4.34 4.64 -20.00
N ARG A 147 5.01 5.62 -19.38
CA ARG A 147 6.47 5.79 -19.44
C ARG A 147 7.24 4.62 -18.81
N PHE A 148 6.59 3.84 -17.95
CA PHE A 148 7.15 2.65 -17.28
C PHE A 148 6.72 1.33 -17.94
N LYS A 149 5.96 1.38 -19.05
CA LYS A 149 5.43 0.21 -19.75
C LYS A 149 6.02 0.11 -21.15
N LYS A 150 6.21 -1.11 -21.62
CA LYS A 150 6.61 -1.42 -23.01
C LYS A 150 5.67 -2.48 -23.58
N ASN A 151 5.68 -2.67 -24.91
CA ASN A 151 4.87 -3.67 -25.62
C ASN A 151 3.37 -3.55 -25.27
N ILE A 152 2.85 -2.31 -25.30
CA ILE A 152 1.46 -2.05 -24.95
C ILE A 152 0.59 -2.42 -26.14
N GLU A 153 -0.21 -3.47 -25.96
CA GLU A 153 -1.17 -3.98 -26.95
C GLU A 153 -2.58 -4.00 -26.35
N THR A 154 -3.59 -4.06 -27.21
CA THR A 154 -4.97 -4.23 -26.76
C THR A 154 -5.16 -5.66 -26.25
N SER A 155 -5.74 -5.82 -25.08
CA SER A 155 -6.05 -7.13 -24.53
C SER A 155 -7.21 -7.80 -25.27
N ASP A 156 -7.07 -9.08 -25.59
CA ASP A 156 -8.13 -9.93 -26.14
C ASP A 156 -8.93 -10.65 -25.06
N ALA A 157 -8.54 -10.53 -23.79
CA ALA A 157 -9.27 -11.06 -22.65
C ALA A 157 -10.60 -10.32 -22.46
N GLY A 158 -11.67 -10.87 -22.99
CA GLY A 158 -12.99 -10.23 -23.06
C GLY A 158 -14.14 -11.13 -22.62
N LEU A 159 -15.21 -11.12 -23.42
CA LEU A 159 -16.48 -11.80 -23.08
C LEU A 159 -16.33 -13.32 -22.88
N ALA A 160 -15.44 -13.98 -23.63
CA ALA A 160 -15.19 -15.41 -23.48
C ALA A 160 -14.68 -15.73 -22.05
N VAL A 161 -13.67 -15.00 -21.57
CA VAL A 161 -13.13 -15.15 -20.21
C VAL A 161 -14.19 -14.93 -19.14
N ILE A 162 -15.01 -13.88 -19.32
CA ILE A 162 -16.07 -13.55 -18.36
C ILE A 162 -17.15 -14.63 -18.31
N ASN A 163 -17.52 -15.21 -19.44
CA ASN A 163 -18.54 -16.27 -19.51
C ASN A 163 -18.06 -17.58 -18.86
N ASP A 164 -16.76 -17.85 -18.85
CA ASP A 164 -16.19 -19.05 -18.26
C ASP A 164 -16.00 -18.94 -16.74
N LEU A 165 -15.99 -17.72 -16.19
CA LEU A 165 -15.93 -17.50 -14.74
C LEU A 165 -17.29 -17.84 -14.10
N ARG A 166 -17.25 -18.61 -13.02
CA ARG A 166 -18.45 -19.02 -12.25
C ARG A 166 -18.53 -18.26 -10.91
N PRO A 167 -19.38 -17.22 -10.82
CA PRO A 167 -19.67 -16.61 -9.53
C PRO A 167 -20.46 -17.58 -8.64
N VAL A 168 -20.10 -17.65 -7.36
CA VAL A 168 -20.69 -18.58 -6.39
C VAL A 168 -21.11 -17.87 -5.12
N THR A 169 -22.04 -18.50 -4.39
CA THR A 169 -22.31 -18.23 -2.99
C THR A 169 -21.77 -19.35 -2.14
N TYR A 170 -21.22 -19.04 -0.96
CA TYR A 170 -20.65 -20.04 -0.08
C TYR A 170 -20.70 -19.61 1.39
N ASN A 171 -20.59 -20.59 2.28
CA ASN A 171 -20.30 -20.36 3.69
C ASN A 171 -18.87 -20.83 3.99
N TRP A 172 -18.21 -20.13 4.89
CA TRP A 172 -16.93 -20.61 5.41
C TRP A 172 -17.15 -21.86 6.25
N LYS A 173 -16.30 -22.85 6.07
CA LYS A 173 -16.21 -24.04 6.92
C LYS A 173 -15.88 -23.65 8.36
N THR A 174 -16.19 -24.55 9.28
CA THR A 174 -15.68 -24.44 10.64
C THR A 174 -14.19 -24.79 10.71
N MET A 175 -13.51 -24.42 11.79
CA MET A 175 -12.11 -24.77 11.98
C MET A 175 -11.89 -26.27 12.10
N GLY A 176 -12.91 -27.05 12.49
CA GLY A 176 -12.88 -28.51 12.47
C GLY A 176 -13.08 -29.13 11.08
N GLU A 177 -13.58 -28.38 10.09
CA GLU A 177 -13.85 -28.88 8.72
C GLU A 177 -12.80 -28.44 7.68
N ILE A 178 -11.92 -27.47 8.03
CA ILE A 178 -10.84 -27.06 7.13
C ILE A 178 -9.73 -28.13 7.10
N PRO A 179 -8.81 -28.09 6.10
CA PRO A 179 -7.75 -29.09 6.01
C PRO A 179 -6.84 -29.13 7.26
N GLU A 180 -6.50 -30.33 7.72
CA GLU A 180 -5.64 -30.55 8.90
C GLU A 180 -4.25 -29.91 8.82
N TRP A 181 -3.70 -29.70 7.61
CA TRP A 181 -2.44 -28.99 7.43
C TRP A 181 -2.54 -27.47 7.69
N SER A 182 -3.75 -26.94 7.80
CA SER A 182 -3.95 -25.53 8.11
C SER A 182 -3.59 -25.25 9.57
N LYS A 183 -2.82 -24.21 9.80
CA LYS A 183 -2.51 -23.74 11.18
C LYS A 183 -3.74 -23.28 11.98
N TRP A 184 -4.89 -23.16 11.31
CA TRP A 184 -6.18 -22.77 11.88
C TRP A 184 -7.08 -23.98 12.12
N TYR A 185 -6.63 -25.21 11.75
CA TYR A 185 -7.39 -26.42 12.02
C TYR A 185 -7.46 -26.67 13.53
N GLU A 186 -8.67 -26.97 14.01
CA GLU A 186 -8.93 -27.34 15.39
C GLU A 186 -9.95 -28.48 15.42
N GLU A 187 -9.50 -29.67 15.80
CA GLU A 187 -10.32 -30.88 15.77
C GLU A 187 -11.61 -30.73 16.62
N GLY A 188 -12.77 -30.99 16.00
CA GLY A 188 -14.07 -30.91 16.65
C GLY A 188 -14.57 -29.48 16.91
N SER A 189 -13.89 -28.44 16.38
CA SER A 189 -14.34 -27.06 16.53
C SER A 189 -15.50 -26.74 15.60
N ASP A 190 -16.59 -26.18 16.14
CA ASP A 190 -17.73 -25.63 15.40
C ASP A 190 -17.58 -24.14 15.09
N GLU A 191 -16.47 -23.53 15.46
CA GLU A 191 -16.19 -22.11 15.18
C GLU A 191 -15.86 -21.91 13.71
N HIS A 192 -16.51 -20.93 13.06
CA HIS A 192 -16.29 -20.66 11.63
C HIS A 192 -14.89 -20.06 11.39
N TYR A 193 -14.19 -20.54 10.35
CA TYR A 193 -12.85 -20.07 9.95
C TYR A 193 -12.78 -18.54 9.76
N LYS A 194 -13.82 -17.91 9.20
CA LYS A 194 -13.89 -16.45 9.06
C LYS A 194 -15.19 -15.85 9.58
N ASN A 195 -16.33 -16.34 9.10
CA ASN A 195 -17.66 -15.86 9.50
C ASN A 195 -18.75 -16.88 9.17
N SER A 196 -19.94 -16.73 9.80
CA SER A 196 -21.11 -17.59 9.59
C SER A 196 -22.06 -17.09 8.49
N LYS A 197 -21.71 -16.01 7.77
CA LYS A 197 -22.57 -15.38 6.76
C LYS A 197 -22.48 -16.10 5.42
N LEU A 198 -23.53 -15.92 4.59
CA LEU A 198 -23.45 -16.24 3.18
C LEU A 198 -22.52 -15.23 2.49
N ASN A 199 -21.51 -15.72 1.79
CA ASN A 199 -20.53 -14.95 1.08
C ASN A 199 -20.73 -15.11 -0.44
N HIS A 200 -20.26 -14.14 -1.23
CA HIS A 200 -20.26 -14.16 -2.68
C HIS A 200 -18.82 -14.04 -3.16
N GLY A 201 -18.47 -14.73 -4.22
CA GLY A 201 -17.11 -14.66 -4.79
C GLY A 201 -16.85 -15.73 -5.84
N PHE A 202 -15.60 -16.12 -5.96
CA PHE A 202 -15.12 -17.14 -6.88
C PHE A 202 -14.35 -18.22 -6.12
N ILE A 203 -14.24 -19.40 -6.71
CA ILE A 203 -13.36 -20.47 -6.23
C ILE A 203 -12.02 -20.34 -6.95
N ALA A 204 -10.93 -20.18 -6.20
CA ALA A 204 -9.60 -19.91 -6.75
C ALA A 204 -9.13 -20.98 -7.75
N GLN A 205 -9.40 -22.26 -7.49
CA GLN A 205 -9.07 -23.37 -8.39
C GLN A 205 -9.84 -23.30 -9.71
N GLU A 206 -11.10 -22.84 -9.69
CA GLU A 206 -11.91 -22.66 -10.89
C GLU A 206 -11.43 -21.47 -11.72
N VAL A 207 -11.07 -20.36 -11.05
CA VAL A 207 -10.44 -19.19 -11.70
C VAL A 207 -9.14 -19.59 -12.37
N LYS A 208 -8.30 -20.38 -11.69
CA LYS A 208 -7.05 -20.90 -12.29
C LYS A 208 -7.33 -21.74 -13.54
N ALA A 209 -8.31 -22.61 -13.50
CA ALA A 209 -8.68 -23.45 -14.65
C ALA A 209 -9.13 -22.60 -15.86
N VAL A 210 -9.86 -21.50 -15.63
CA VAL A 210 -10.22 -20.54 -16.68
C VAL A 210 -8.96 -19.86 -17.23
N ILE A 211 -8.06 -19.35 -16.39
CA ILE A 211 -6.79 -18.74 -16.81
C ILE A 211 -5.98 -19.73 -17.65
N ASP A 212 -5.85 -20.98 -17.22
CA ASP A 212 -5.08 -22.02 -17.91
C ASP A 212 -5.70 -22.38 -19.29
N SER A 213 -7.01 -22.23 -19.48
CA SER A 213 -7.70 -22.49 -20.73
C SER A 213 -7.62 -21.34 -21.75
N HIS A 214 -7.31 -20.14 -21.30
CA HIS A 214 -7.20 -18.93 -22.11
C HIS A 214 -5.74 -18.54 -22.33
N SER A 215 -5.19 -18.79 -23.53
CA SER A 215 -3.76 -18.57 -23.82
C SER A 215 -3.32 -17.12 -23.68
N GLU A 216 -4.24 -16.18 -23.90
CA GLU A 216 -4.07 -14.74 -23.76
C GLU A 216 -3.90 -14.27 -22.30
N LEU A 217 -4.23 -15.13 -21.31
CA LEU A 217 -4.13 -14.82 -19.88
C LEU A 217 -2.93 -15.47 -19.18
N LYS A 218 -2.25 -16.42 -19.83
CA LYS A 218 -1.24 -17.30 -19.19
C LYS A 218 -0.11 -16.59 -18.46
N ASP A 219 0.31 -15.44 -18.98
CA ASP A 219 1.47 -14.73 -18.47
C ASP A 219 1.03 -13.36 -17.88
N GLY A 220 0.99 -13.25 -16.55
CA GLY A 220 0.81 -11.96 -15.88
C GLY A 220 -0.63 -11.53 -15.63
N PHE A 221 -1.58 -12.45 -15.59
CA PHE A 221 -2.95 -12.15 -15.19
C PHE A 221 -3.15 -12.45 -13.69
N ASP A 222 -3.01 -11.42 -12.87
CA ASP A 222 -2.96 -11.49 -11.40
C ASP A 222 -4.34 -11.69 -10.74
N MET A 223 -5.28 -12.34 -11.41
CA MET A 223 -6.57 -12.70 -10.80
C MET A 223 -6.47 -13.92 -9.88
N TRP A 224 -5.42 -14.72 -10.04
CA TRP A 224 -5.15 -15.89 -9.20
C TRP A 224 -3.70 -15.91 -8.75
N ASP A 225 -3.48 -16.29 -7.51
CA ASP A 225 -2.15 -16.49 -6.93
C ASP A 225 -2.17 -17.66 -5.94
N GLU A 226 -1.00 -18.26 -5.71
CA GLU A 226 -0.79 -19.28 -4.69
C GLU A 226 0.20 -18.79 -3.65
N ARG A 227 -0.25 -18.74 -2.41
CA ARG A 227 0.57 -18.33 -1.27
C ARG A 227 1.58 -19.42 -0.92
N SER A 228 2.66 -19.02 -0.26
CA SER A 228 3.72 -19.93 0.22
C SER A 228 3.23 -20.99 1.21
N ASP A 229 2.04 -20.82 1.80
CA ASP A 229 1.39 -21.79 2.70
C ASP A 229 0.43 -22.73 1.97
N GLY A 230 0.38 -22.69 0.62
CA GLY A 230 -0.47 -23.53 -0.22
C GLY A 230 -1.93 -23.07 -0.33
N GLN A 231 -2.30 -21.96 0.28
CA GLN A 231 -3.61 -21.34 0.06
C GLN A 231 -3.64 -20.60 -1.26
N GLN A 232 -4.78 -20.68 -1.98
CA GLN A 232 -4.97 -19.98 -3.25
C GLN A 232 -5.89 -18.78 -3.06
N GLU A 233 -5.57 -17.70 -3.76
CA GLU A 233 -6.26 -16.42 -3.66
C GLU A 233 -6.83 -15.97 -5.02
N VAL A 234 -7.91 -15.17 -4.97
CA VAL A 234 -8.49 -14.49 -6.14
C VAL A 234 -8.37 -13.00 -5.92
N GLY A 235 -7.67 -12.33 -6.85
CA GLY A 235 -7.52 -10.87 -6.88
C GLY A 235 -8.64 -10.16 -7.65
N GLU A 236 -8.69 -8.84 -7.54
CA GLU A 236 -9.72 -7.99 -8.17
C GLU A 236 -9.44 -7.64 -9.65
N THR A 237 -8.49 -8.29 -10.29
CA THR A 237 -8.03 -7.97 -11.67
C THR A 237 -9.08 -8.28 -12.76
N ALA A 238 -10.22 -8.84 -12.39
CA ALA A 238 -11.34 -9.13 -13.29
C ALA A 238 -11.90 -7.88 -14.02
N ILE A 239 -11.58 -6.68 -13.58
CA ILE A 239 -12.10 -5.44 -14.20
C ILE A 239 -11.62 -5.26 -15.64
N VAL A 240 -10.42 -5.72 -15.98
CA VAL A 240 -9.88 -5.59 -17.36
C VAL A 240 -10.69 -6.41 -18.38
N PRO A 241 -10.89 -7.73 -18.18
CA PRO A 241 -11.76 -8.51 -19.08
C PRO A 241 -13.22 -8.06 -19.02
N LEU A 242 -13.73 -7.54 -17.89
CA LEU A 242 -15.08 -6.97 -17.82
C LEU A 242 -15.26 -5.76 -18.74
N VAL A 243 -14.30 -4.84 -18.77
CA VAL A 243 -14.34 -3.69 -19.68
C VAL A 243 -14.35 -4.16 -21.13
N LYS A 244 -13.51 -5.12 -21.50
CA LYS A 244 -13.46 -5.69 -22.85
C LYS A 244 -14.78 -6.41 -23.21
N ALA A 245 -15.32 -7.22 -22.29
CA ALA A 245 -16.60 -7.91 -22.47
C ALA A 245 -17.76 -6.92 -22.73
N VAL A 246 -17.82 -5.82 -21.99
CA VAL A 246 -18.83 -4.77 -22.19
C VAL A 246 -18.67 -4.10 -23.55
N GLN A 247 -17.44 -3.86 -24.01
CA GLN A 247 -17.17 -3.30 -25.33
C GLN A 247 -17.63 -4.24 -26.48
N GLU A 248 -17.34 -5.52 -26.36
CA GLU A 248 -17.77 -6.56 -27.32
C GLU A 248 -19.30 -6.69 -27.37
N LEU A 249 -19.94 -6.72 -26.21
CA LEU A 249 -21.39 -6.74 -26.09
C LEU A 249 -22.04 -5.50 -26.73
N SER A 250 -21.48 -4.32 -26.47
CA SER A 250 -21.93 -3.06 -27.03
C SER A 250 -21.83 -3.07 -28.58
N ALA A 251 -20.73 -3.58 -29.14
CA ALA A 251 -20.54 -3.71 -30.56
C ALA A 251 -21.57 -4.68 -31.17
N THR A 252 -21.81 -5.82 -30.52
CA THR A 252 -22.83 -6.81 -30.93
C THR A 252 -24.23 -6.20 -30.98
N VAL A 253 -24.60 -5.45 -29.92
CA VAL A 253 -25.90 -4.75 -29.84
C VAL A 253 -26.06 -3.75 -31.00
N THR A 254 -25.00 -2.99 -31.29
CA THR A 254 -25.03 -2.02 -32.40
C THR A 254 -25.26 -2.71 -33.73
N THR A 255 -24.59 -3.83 -34.01
CA THR A 255 -24.75 -4.62 -35.23
C THR A 255 -26.18 -5.14 -35.36
N LEU A 256 -26.71 -5.74 -34.27
CA LEU A 256 -28.10 -6.23 -34.27
C LEU A 256 -29.13 -5.11 -34.49
N GLN A 257 -28.91 -3.92 -33.95
CA GLN A 257 -29.77 -2.76 -34.20
C GLN A 257 -29.76 -2.35 -35.67
N GLN A 258 -28.60 -2.37 -36.34
CA GLN A 258 -28.48 -2.09 -37.75
C GLN A 258 -29.20 -3.14 -38.63
N GLU A 259 -29.03 -4.42 -38.30
CA GLU A 259 -29.74 -5.51 -39.00
C GLU A 259 -31.25 -5.40 -38.84
N ILE A 260 -31.75 -5.10 -37.64
CA ILE A 260 -33.18 -4.86 -37.38
C ILE A 260 -33.69 -3.67 -38.21
N GLN A 261 -32.91 -2.60 -38.34
CA GLN A 261 -33.30 -1.42 -39.12
C GLN A 261 -33.40 -1.76 -40.61
N ILE A 262 -32.44 -2.50 -41.17
CA ILE A 262 -32.45 -2.97 -42.55
C ILE A 262 -33.69 -3.85 -42.82
N LEU A 263 -34.01 -4.77 -41.91
CA LEU A 263 -35.19 -5.63 -42.04
C LEU A 263 -36.51 -4.84 -42.01
N LYS A 264 -36.58 -3.76 -41.23
CA LYS A 264 -37.76 -2.88 -41.20
C LYS A 264 -37.93 -2.03 -42.45
N GLU A 265 -36.83 -1.63 -43.08
CA GLU A 265 -36.85 -0.83 -44.33
C GLU A 265 -37.07 -1.68 -45.58
N GLY A 266 -36.83 -2.99 -45.48
CA GLY A 266 -37.07 -3.94 -46.55
C GLY A 266 -38.47 -4.59 -46.59
N LEU A 267 -39.32 -4.26 -45.60
CA LEU A 267 -40.73 -4.62 -45.48
C LEU A 267 -41.62 -3.44 -45.89
#